data_d8dadc535e95ceb6e5ef163d4b965817
#
_entry.id   d8dadc535e95ceb6e5ef163d4b965817
#
_cell.length_a   1.000
_cell.length_b   1.000
_cell.length_c   1.000
_cell.angle_alpha   90.00
_cell.angle_beta   90.00
_cell.angle_gamma   90.00
#
_symmetry.space_group_name_H-M   'P 1'
#
loop_
_entity.id
_entity.type
_entity.pdbx_description
1 polymer ?
#
loop_
_entity_poly.entity_id
_entity_poly.type
_entity_poly.pdbx_seq_one_letter_code
_entity_poly.pdbx_strand_id
1 'polypeptide(L)'
;MENWKKCKTKDNLNKIEEVKEILADEESKKVLETRIEVYETGNVSLFHNIITDSMEYFNQDILALSDNEVFIDLGAYKGDTIESFISQVKGKYKKIIAFEPDQESMLSLNRYILEKNINNVIVYKLASWNKKEILKFREEGSFISQISDMGTSSTNANSLDNVLFDAVPATFIKMDIEGAECKTIEGAENIIKKYRPKLAICVYHRADDIFEIPLAIKKLVPEYKLYLRQHSNSFLDTVLYATL
;
A
#
# COMPACT_ATOMS: atom_id res chain seq x y z
N MET A 1 8.34 18.67 -1.83
CA MET A 1 8.19 19.86 -2.68
C MET A 1 9.07 19.85 -3.91
N GLU A 2 10.38 19.59 -3.80
CA GLU A 2 11.27 19.55 -4.98
C GLU A 2 10.91 18.47 -6.00
N ASN A 3 10.53 17.29 -5.54
CA ASN A 3 10.07 16.19 -6.39
C ASN A 3 8.75 16.53 -7.09
N TRP A 4 7.82 17.24 -6.43
CA TRP A 4 6.58 17.69 -7.05
C TRP A 4 6.79 18.67 -8.17
N LYS A 5 7.73 19.63 -8.04
CA LYS A 5 8.06 20.58 -9.13
C LYS A 5 8.52 19.87 -10.40
N LYS A 6 9.20 18.74 -10.25
CA LYS A 6 9.62 17.89 -11.38
C LYS A 6 8.44 17.08 -11.95
N CYS A 7 7.49 16.71 -11.10
CA CYS A 7 6.27 15.98 -11.49
C CYS A 7 5.23 16.87 -12.20
N LYS A 8 5.24 18.20 -12.00
CA LYS A 8 4.22 19.11 -12.53
C LYS A 8 4.41 19.35 -14.03
N THR A 9 4.11 18.35 -14.84
CA THR A 9 4.03 18.43 -16.31
C THR A 9 2.59 18.54 -16.78
N LYS A 10 2.37 18.98 -18.03
CA LYS A 10 1.03 19.02 -18.62
C LYS A 10 0.37 17.63 -18.62
N ASP A 11 1.14 16.60 -18.94
CA ASP A 11 0.65 15.22 -18.99
C ASP A 11 0.23 14.73 -17.61
N ASN A 12 0.99 15.03 -16.57
CA ASN A 12 0.65 14.64 -15.20
C ASN A 12 -0.56 15.43 -14.66
N LEU A 13 -0.73 16.68 -15.05
CA LEU A 13 -1.94 17.43 -14.73
C LEU A 13 -3.19 16.79 -15.38
N ASN A 14 -3.09 16.31 -16.62
CA ASN A 14 -4.18 15.56 -17.26
C ASN A 14 -4.47 14.24 -16.51
N LYS A 15 -3.46 13.52 -16.04
CA LYS A 15 -3.64 12.30 -15.23
C LYS A 15 -4.35 12.59 -13.91
N ILE A 16 -4.04 13.71 -13.26
CA ILE A 16 -4.72 14.14 -12.02
C ILE A 16 -6.21 14.37 -12.27
N GLU A 17 -6.56 15.05 -13.36
CA GLU A 17 -7.97 15.23 -13.74
C GLU A 17 -8.65 13.88 -14.04
N GLU A 18 -7.96 12.97 -14.75
CA GLU A 18 -8.48 11.61 -14.99
C GLU A 18 -8.70 10.85 -13.68
N VAL A 19 -7.78 10.94 -12.72
CA VAL A 19 -7.97 10.34 -11.38
C VAL A 19 -9.18 10.93 -10.69
N LYS A 20 -9.37 12.25 -10.73
CA LYS A 20 -10.52 12.91 -10.13
C LYS A 20 -11.86 12.37 -10.65
N GLU A 21 -11.95 12.07 -11.95
CA GLU A 21 -13.15 11.51 -12.57
C GLU A 21 -13.43 10.05 -12.17
N ILE A 22 -12.41 9.26 -11.88
CA ILE A 22 -12.56 7.84 -11.51
C ILE A 22 -12.68 7.58 -10.01
N LEU A 23 -12.51 8.60 -9.16
CA LEU A 23 -12.73 8.51 -7.72
C LEU A 23 -14.23 8.39 -7.40
N ALA A 24 -14.56 7.50 -6.45
CA ALA A 24 -15.92 7.07 -6.20
C ALA A 24 -16.77 8.06 -5.38
N ASP A 25 -16.13 8.96 -4.62
CA ASP A 25 -16.86 9.92 -3.77
C ASP A 25 -16.19 11.29 -3.68
N GLU A 26 -16.92 12.28 -3.19
CA GLU A 26 -16.46 13.66 -3.07
C GLU A 26 -15.38 13.83 -1.99
N GLU A 27 -15.37 12.99 -0.95
CA GLU A 27 -14.31 12.98 0.06
C GLU A 27 -12.96 12.63 -0.57
N SER A 28 -12.92 11.62 -1.42
CA SER A 28 -11.72 11.22 -2.17
C SER A 28 -11.21 12.33 -3.09
N LYS A 29 -12.10 13.02 -3.78
CA LYS A 29 -11.75 14.17 -4.63
C LYS A 29 -11.15 15.31 -3.80
N LYS A 30 -11.76 15.60 -2.64
CA LYS A 30 -11.24 16.61 -1.72
C LYS A 30 -9.85 16.23 -1.18
N VAL A 31 -9.61 14.93 -0.87
CA VAL A 31 -8.29 14.42 -0.47
C VAL A 31 -7.28 14.66 -1.59
N LEU A 32 -7.61 14.31 -2.84
CA LEU A 32 -6.74 14.53 -3.99
C LEU A 32 -6.39 16.03 -4.16
N GLU A 33 -7.38 16.90 -4.19
CA GLU A 33 -7.21 18.36 -4.37
C GLU A 33 -6.35 18.96 -3.25
N THR A 34 -6.67 18.63 -2.00
CA THR A 34 -5.93 19.15 -0.85
C THR A 34 -4.47 18.66 -0.89
N ARG A 35 -4.23 17.41 -1.27
CA ARG A 35 -2.88 16.89 -1.37
C ARG A 35 -2.07 17.59 -2.46
N ILE A 36 -2.66 17.87 -3.61
CA ILE A 36 -2.04 18.67 -4.67
C ILE A 36 -1.71 20.08 -4.16
N GLU A 37 -2.65 20.74 -3.48
CA GLU A 37 -2.45 22.07 -2.90
C GLU A 37 -1.31 22.06 -1.87
N VAL A 38 -1.22 21.03 -1.01
CA VAL A 38 -0.11 20.88 -0.06
C VAL A 38 1.22 20.70 -0.78
N TYR A 39 1.28 19.92 -1.86
CA TYR A 39 2.50 19.81 -2.67
C TYR A 39 2.90 21.14 -3.29
N GLU A 40 1.97 21.99 -3.69
CA GLU A 40 2.22 23.29 -4.30
C GLU A 40 2.66 24.35 -3.30
N THR A 41 1.99 24.41 -2.16
CA THR A 41 2.13 25.48 -1.16
C THR A 41 3.06 25.13 -0.02
N GLY A 42 3.24 23.82 0.28
CA GLY A 42 3.91 23.35 1.49
C GLY A 42 3.10 23.52 2.77
N ASN A 43 1.83 23.93 2.66
CA ASN A 43 0.97 24.17 3.81
C ASN A 43 0.34 22.86 4.33
N VAL A 44 1.05 22.14 5.17
CA VAL A 44 0.61 20.87 5.76
C VAL A 44 -0.63 21.02 6.68
N SER A 45 -0.94 22.25 7.14
CA SER A 45 -2.13 22.45 7.99
C SER A 45 -3.44 22.16 7.26
N LEU A 46 -3.44 22.17 5.94
CA LEU A 46 -4.61 21.83 5.13
C LEU A 46 -5.06 20.38 5.35
N PHE A 47 -4.17 19.47 5.73
CA PHE A 47 -4.53 18.08 6.03
C PHE A 47 -5.56 17.96 7.15
N HIS A 48 -5.58 18.87 8.13
CA HIS A 48 -6.57 18.84 9.21
C HIS A 48 -8.03 18.83 8.72
N ASN A 49 -8.28 19.34 7.52
CA ASN A 49 -9.62 19.46 6.94
C ASN A 49 -10.09 18.17 6.23
N ILE A 50 -9.23 17.17 6.11
CA ILE A 50 -9.46 15.94 5.34
C ILE A 50 -9.06 14.67 6.07
N ILE A 51 -8.66 14.75 7.35
CA ILE A 51 -8.36 13.56 8.14
C ILE A 51 -9.64 12.78 8.38
N THR A 52 -9.59 11.49 8.09
CA THR A 52 -10.68 10.56 8.43
C THR A 52 -10.51 9.97 9.82
N ASP A 53 -11.61 9.68 10.50
CA ASP A 53 -11.62 8.98 11.79
C ASP A 53 -11.54 7.45 11.64
N SER A 54 -11.58 6.94 10.41
CA SER A 54 -11.48 5.51 10.15
C SER A 54 -10.07 4.97 10.41
N MET A 55 -9.99 3.69 10.77
CA MET A 55 -8.69 3.04 10.96
C MET A 55 -7.95 2.94 9.62
N GLU A 56 -6.68 3.32 9.64
CA GLU A 56 -5.79 3.22 8.49
C GLU A 56 -5.74 1.77 7.96
N TYR A 57 -5.73 1.60 6.65
CA TYR A 57 -5.83 0.33 5.88
C TYR A 57 -7.13 -0.47 6.08
N PHE A 58 -7.90 -0.25 7.14
CA PHE A 58 -9.04 -1.08 7.52
C PHE A 58 -10.35 -0.30 7.59
N ASN A 59 -10.56 0.64 6.67
CA ASN A 59 -11.81 1.38 6.58
C ASN A 59 -12.96 0.43 6.25
N GLN A 60 -13.77 0.09 7.26
CA GLN A 60 -14.85 -0.89 7.14
C GLN A 60 -16.01 -0.42 6.26
N ASP A 61 -16.23 0.89 6.14
CA ASP A 61 -17.28 1.46 5.30
C ASP A 61 -16.96 1.27 3.81
N ILE A 62 -15.65 1.17 3.47
CA ILE A 62 -15.17 0.97 2.11
C ILE A 62 -14.90 -0.52 1.85
N LEU A 63 -14.14 -1.19 2.72
CA LEU A 63 -13.61 -2.52 2.42
C LEU A 63 -14.53 -3.66 2.81
N ALA A 64 -15.40 -3.51 3.82
CA ALA A 64 -16.29 -4.55 4.32
C ALA A 64 -15.57 -5.90 4.53
N LEU A 65 -14.54 -5.93 5.42
CA LEU A 65 -13.75 -7.14 5.68
C LEU A 65 -14.61 -8.26 6.27
N SER A 66 -14.37 -9.48 5.81
CA SER A 66 -15.07 -10.70 6.23
C SER A 66 -14.25 -11.51 7.24
N ASP A 67 -14.86 -12.54 7.81
CA ASP A 67 -14.21 -13.52 8.68
C ASP A 67 -13.44 -14.62 7.91
N ASN A 68 -13.37 -14.53 6.60
CA ASN A 68 -12.72 -15.51 5.72
C ASN A 68 -11.63 -14.89 4.84
N GLU A 69 -11.03 -13.79 5.29
CA GLU A 69 -10.00 -13.09 4.52
C GLU A 69 -8.71 -13.92 4.38
N VAL A 70 -8.15 -13.87 3.18
CA VAL A 70 -6.76 -14.16 2.90
C VAL A 70 -6.05 -12.82 2.73
N PHE A 71 -5.42 -12.37 3.81
CA PHE A 71 -4.77 -11.08 3.90
C PHE A 71 -3.31 -11.18 3.46
N ILE A 72 -2.89 -10.33 2.53
CA ILE A 72 -1.50 -10.17 2.12
C ILE A 72 -1.02 -8.81 2.61
N ASP A 73 -0.03 -8.82 3.49
CA ASP A 73 0.59 -7.62 4.08
C ASP A 73 1.97 -7.41 3.47
N LEU A 74 2.09 -6.41 2.61
CA LEU A 74 3.34 -6.03 1.99
C LEU A 74 3.94 -4.83 2.76
N GLY A 75 5.13 -5.04 3.34
CA GLY A 75 5.72 -4.17 4.33
C GLY A 75 5.11 -4.43 5.72
N ALA A 76 5.22 -5.65 6.20
CA ALA A 76 4.60 -6.08 7.45
C ALA A 76 5.35 -5.61 8.71
N TYR A 77 6.54 -5.04 8.54
CA TYR A 77 7.37 -4.47 9.61
C TYR A 77 7.46 -5.40 10.83
N LYS A 78 6.98 -4.95 11.98
CA LYS A 78 7.01 -5.72 13.26
C LYS A 78 5.67 -6.38 13.60
N GLY A 79 4.66 -6.27 12.72
CA GLY A 79 3.36 -6.93 12.88
C GLY A 79 2.23 -6.05 13.43
N ASP A 80 2.41 -4.75 13.51
CA ASP A 80 1.40 -3.78 13.92
C ASP A 80 0.17 -3.79 13.01
N THR A 81 0.38 -3.86 11.70
CA THR A 81 -0.71 -4.01 10.71
C THR A 81 -1.44 -5.34 10.89
N ILE A 82 -0.72 -6.42 11.17
CA ILE A 82 -1.32 -7.74 11.43
C ILE A 82 -2.17 -7.70 12.71
N GLU A 83 -1.69 -7.03 13.77
CA GLU A 83 -2.46 -6.84 15.01
C GLU A 83 -3.76 -6.11 14.74
N SER A 84 -3.68 -5.01 14.00
CA SER A 84 -4.83 -4.20 13.60
C SER A 84 -5.82 -5.01 12.76
N PHE A 85 -5.33 -5.77 11.77
CA PHE A 85 -6.17 -6.65 10.95
C PHE A 85 -6.92 -7.68 11.79
N ILE A 86 -6.22 -8.41 12.66
CA ILE A 86 -6.82 -9.43 13.54
C ILE A 86 -7.91 -8.83 14.42
N SER A 87 -7.68 -7.63 14.94
CA SER A 87 -8.68 -6.89 15.72
C SER A 87 -9.93 -6.58 14.88
N GLN A 88 -9.76 -6.10 13.64
CA GLN A 88 -10.87 -5.73 12.76
C GLN A 88 -11.75 -6.93 12.37
N VAL A 89 -11.14 -8.08 12.10
CA VAL A 89 -11.87 -9.33 11.78
C VAL A 89 -12.22 -10.16 13.02
N LYS A 90 -12.03 -9.60 14.24
CA LYS A 90 -12.36 -10.25 15.53
C LYS A 90 -11.71 -11.62 15.67
N GLY A 91 -10.46 -11.74 15.23
CA GLY A 91 -9.69 -12.97 15.27
C GLY A 91 -10.10 -14.05 14.26
N LYS A 92 -11.02 -13.76 13.34
CA LYS A 92 -11.51 -14.71 12.34
C LYS A 92 -10.97 -14.35 10.95
N TYR A 93 -10.14 -15.20 10.41
CA TYR A 93 -9.57 -15.07 9.06
C TYR A 93 -9.10 -16.44 8.56
N LYS A 94 -8.91 -16.58 7.28
CA LYS A 94 -8.42 -17.81 6.67
C LYS A 94 -6.90 -17.92 6.70
N LYS A 95 -6.19 -16.86 6.33
CA LYS A 95 -4.73 -16.84 6.24
C LYS A 95 -4.18 -15.42 6.24
N ILE A 96 -2.97 -15.26 6.78
CA ILE A 96 -2.15 -14.05 6.65
C ILE A 96 -0.87 -14.43 5.92
N ILE A 97 -0.44 -13.61 4.96
CA ILE A 97 0.82 -13.76 4.25
C ILE A 97 1.54 -12.42 4.32
N ALA A 98 2.65 -12.39 5.02
CA ALA A 98 3.44 -11.20 5.28
C ALA A 98 4.73 -11.20 4.46
N PHE A 99 5.06 -10.06 3.87
CA PHE A 99 6.34 -9.81 3.20
C PHE A 99 7.08 -8.71 3.96
N GLU A 100 8.29 -9.04 4.43
CA GLU A 100 9.16 -8.10 5.13
C GLU A 100 10.62 -8.36 4.73
N PRO A 101 11.25 -7.46 3.96
CA PRO A 101 12.62 -7.65 3.49
C PRO A 101 13.68 -7.42 4.56
N ASP A 102 13.42 -6.54 5.54
CA ASP A 102 14.38 -6.21 6.58
C ASP A 102 14.53 -7.35 7.60
N GLN A 103 15.78 -7.69 7.93
CA GLN A 103 16.07 -8.82 8.81
C GLN A 103 15.60 -8.59 10.24
N GLU A 104 15.78 -7.38 10.79
CA GLU A 104 15.46 -7.11 12.19
C GLU A 104 13.95 -7.00 12.37
N SER A 105 13.27 -6.33 11.44
CA SER A 105 11.82 -6.24 11.41
C SER A 105 11.17 -7.62 11.28
N MET A 106 11.65 -8.44 10.36
CA MET A 106 11.17 -9.82 10.19
C MET A 106 11.37 -10.68 11.45
N LEU A 107 12.53 -10.57 12.13
CA LEU A 107 12.75 -11.30 13.40
C LEU A 107 11.80 -10.84 14.50
N SER A 108 11.52 -9.53 14.56
CA SER A 108 10.55 -8.95 15.51
C SER A 108 9.13 -9.42 15.20
N LEU A 109 8.74 -9.42 13.91
CA LEU A 109 7.47 -9.96 13.44
C LEU A 109 7.28 -11.44 13.81
N ASN A 110 8.28 -12.29 13.54
CA ASN A 110 8.21 -13.71 13.90
C ASN A 110 8.08 -13.92 15.42
N ARG A 111 8.80 -13.13 16.23
CA ARG A 111 8.66 -13.15 17.69
C ARG A 111 7.25 -12.77 18.11
N TYR A 112 6.73 -11.68 17.57
CA TYR A 112 5.35 -11.22 17.82
C TYR A 112 4.32 -12.32 17.51
N ILE A 113 4.41 -12.96 16.34
CA ILE A 113 3.53 -14.06 15.94
C ILE A 113 3.56 -15.22 16.94
N LEU A 114 4.75 -15.60 17.40
CA LEU A 114 4.92 -16.67 18.39
C LEU A 114 4.37 -16.29 19.76
N GLU A 115 4.71 -15.13 20.28
CA GLU A 115 4.27 -14.65 21.60
C GLU A 115 2.73 -14.49 21.68
N LYS A 116 2.11 -14.05 20.61
CA LYS A 116 0.64 -13.88 20.53
C LYS A 116 -0.09 -15.15 20.07
N ASN A 117 0.62 -16.24 19.78
CA ASN A 117 0.05 -17.49 19.24
C ASN A 117 -0.84 -17.26 18.01
N ILE A 118 -0.38 -16.40 17.07
CA ILE A 118 -1.11 -16.09 15.85
C ILE A 118 -0.96 -17.26 14.87
N ASN A 119 -2.07 -17.85 14.47
CA ASN A 119 -2.10 -19.03 13.62
C ASN A 119 -2.30 -18.66 12.14
N ASN A 120 -2.01 -19.61 11.23
CA ASN A 120 -2.23 -19.44 9.78
C ASN A 120 -1.49 -18.26 9.17
N VAL A 121 -0.28 -17.96 9.65
CA VAL A 121 0.61 -16.91 9.14
C VAL A 121 1.79 -17.52 8.40
N ILE A 122 2.11 -16.97 7.23
CA ILE A 122 3.35 -17.24 6.49
C ILE A 122 4.11 -15.93 6.36
N VAL A 123 5.38 -15.93 6.71
CA VAL A 123 6.26 -14.75 6.57
C VAL A 123 7.33 -15.04 5.53
N TYR A 124 7.42 -14.18 4.52
CA TYR A 124 8.48 -14.19 3.51
C TYR A 124 9.48 -13.08 3.79
N LYS A 125 10.78 -13.45 3.92
CA LYS A 125 11.87 -12.48 3.89
C LYS A 125 12.14 -12.06 2.46
N LEU A 126 11.30 -11.18 1.94
CA LEU A 126 11.27 -10.85 0.52
C LEU A 126 10.67 -9.45 0.30
N ALA A 127 11.31 -8.65 -0.52
CA ALA A 127 10.68 -7.43 -1.03
C ALA A 127 9.68 -7.79 -2.14
N SER A 128 8.53 -7.13 -2.17
CA SER A 128 7.60 -7.23 -3.28
C SER A 128 8.07 -6.35 -4.44
N TRP A 129 8.03 -6.89 -5.65
CA TRP A 129 8.55 -6.24 -6.86
C TRP A 129 7.84 -6.75 -8.11
N ASN A 130 8.29 -6.36 -9.31
CA ASN A 130 7.69 -6.85 -10.56
C ASN A 130 8.35 -8.12 -11.12
N LYS A 131 9.52 -8.51 -10.61
CA LYS A 131 10.28 -9.70 -11.04
C LYS A 131 11.20 -10.21 -9.95
N LYS A 132 11.75 -11.40 -10.13
CA LYS A 132 12.78 -11.94 -9.25
C LYS A 132 14.12 -11.26 -9.52
N GLU A 133 14.66 -10.55 -8.53
CA GLU A 133 15.98 -9.92 -8.57
C GLU A 133 16.52 -9.62 -7.17
N ILE A 134 17.73 -9.11 -7.09
CA ILE A 134 18.32 -8.59 -5.85
C ILE A 134 18.25 -7.06 -5.93
N LEU A 135 17.50 -6.46 -4.99
CA LEU A 135 17.40 -5.02 -4.85
C LEU A 135 18.44 -4.52 -3.86
N LYS A 136 19.02 -3.36 -4.16
CA LYS A 136 19.84 -2.63 -3.21
C LYS A 136 19.01 -1.53 -2.57
N PHE A 137 19.18 -1.31 -1.28
CA PHE A 137 18.50 -0.25 -0.56
C PHE A 137 19.46 0.49 0.36
N ARG A 138 19.14 1.74 0.66
CA ARG A 138 19.87 2.56 1.60
C ARG A 138 19.19 2.44 2.96
N GLU A 139 19.94 2.04 3.97
CA GLU A 139 19.48 2.10 5.35
C GLU A 139 19.56 3.56 5.83
N GLU A 140 18.46 4.28 5.80
CA GLU A 140 18.34 5.60 6.41
C GLU A 140 17.58 5.45 7.72
N GLY A 141 18.31 5.07 8.79
CA GLY A 141 17.88 5.06 10.20
C GLY A 141 16.40 4.76 10.48
N SER A 142 16.13 3.61 10.95
CA SER A 142 14.94 3.04 11.64
C SER A 142 13.55 3.03 10.98
N PHE A 143 13.21 3.82 9.97
CA PHE A 143 11.84 3.84 9.41
C PHE A 143 11.73 3.88 7.88
N ILE A 144 12.78 4.20 7.13
CA ILE A 144 12.68 4.36 5.68
C ILE A 144 13.87 3.69 4.99
N SER A 145 13.66 2.45 4.53
CA SER A 145 14.59 1.79 3.62
C SER A 145 14.12 2.04 2.19
N GLN A 146 14.77 2.92 1.46
CA GLN A 146 14.43 3.17 0.05
C GLN A 146 15.28 2.33 -0.89
N ILE A 147 14.66 1.78 -1.93
CA ILE A 147 15.37 1.10 -3.02
C ILE A 147 16.27 2.12 -3.73
N SER A 148 17.58 1.85 -3.77
CA SER A 148 18.59 2.72 -4.34
C SER A 148 19.73 1.93 -4.96
N ASP A 149 20.15 2.29 -6.17
CA ASP A 149 21.34 1.69 -6.82
C ASP A 149 22.64 1.91 -6.03
N MET A 150 22.67 2.92 -5.15
CA MET A 150 23.79 3.25 -4.26
C MET A 150 23.60 2.67 -2.83
N GLY A 151 22.66 1.73 -2.66
CA GLY A 151 22.39 1.12 -1.36
C GLY A 151 23.55 0.28 -0.83
N THR A 152 23.74 0.31 0.49
CA THR A 152 24.75 -0.49 1.21
C THR A 152 24.25 -1.88 1.59
N SER A 153 22.95 -2.06 1.63
CA SER A 153 22.29 -3.33 1.93
C SER A 153 21.56 -3.88 0.72
N SER A 154 21.33 -5.18 0.68
CA SER A 154 20.62 -5.85 -0.40
C SER A 154 19.58 -6.83 0.13
N THR A 155 18.48 -6.98 -0.59
CA THR A 155 17.45 -7.96 -0.30
C THR A 155 16.99 -8.69 -1.56
N ASN A 156 16.50 -9.91 -1.38
CA ASN A 156 15.83 -10.63 -2.45
C ASN A 156 14.46 -10.02 -2.70
N ALA A 157 14.10 -9.87 -3.96
CA ALA A 157 12.80 -9.40 -4.40
C ALA A 157 12.16 -10.40 -5.35
N ASN A 158 10.82 -10.43 -5.39
CA ASN A 158 10.08 -11.23 -6.34
C ASN A 158 8.69 -10.63 -6.56
N SER A 159 8.04 -11.04 -7.64
CA SER A 159 6.66 -10.66 -7.89
C SER A 159 5.68 -11.54 -7.09
N LEU A 160 4.54 -10.97 -6.72
CA LEU A 160 3.47 -11.71 -6.07
C LEU A 160 2.97 -12.83 -6.96
N ASP A 161 2.85 -12.57 -8.27
CA ASP A 161 2.42 -13.57 -9.24
C ASP A 161 3.33 -14.81 -9.24
N ASN A 162 4.67 -14.63 -9.15
CA ASN A 162 5.59 -15.75 -9.06
C ASN A 162 5.50 -16.53 -7.74
N VAL A 163 5.19 -15.84 -6.64
CA VAL A 163 5.21 -16.45 -5.29
C VAL A 163 3.87 -17.06 -4.93
N LEU A 164 2.75 -16.46 -5.33
CA LEU A 164 1.44 -16.73 -4.76
C LEU A 164 0.34 -17.08 -5.77
N PHE A 165 0.51 -16.87 -7.09
CA PHE A 165 -0.59 -16.91 -8.06
C PHE A 165 -1.44 -18.20 -8.00
N ASP A 166 -0.81 -19.35 -7.91
CA ASP A 166 -1.53 -20.63 -7.85
C ASP A 166 -1.69 -21.19 -6.43
N ALA A 167 -1.11 -20.50 -5.43
CA ALA A 167 -1.07 -21.00 -4.07
C ALA A 167 -2.28 -20.56 -3.23
N VAL A 168 -2.75 -19.31 -3.39
CA VAL A 168 -3.77 -18.75 -2.49
C VAL A 168 -4.61 -17.68 -3.21
N PRO A 169 -5.96 -17.79 -3.19
CA PRO A 169 -6.83 -16.72 -3.66
C PRO A 169 -6.81 -15.55 -2.67
N ALA A 170 -6.03 -14.52 -2.97
CA ALA A 170 -5.98 -13.29 -2.18
C ALA A 170 -7.36 -12.61 -2.16
N THR A 171 -7.80 -12.16 -0.98
CA THR A 171 -9.05 -11.40 -0.83
C THR A 171 -8.82 -9.97 -0.36
N PHE A 172 -7.68 -9.70 0.27
CA PHE A 172 -7.27 -8.38 0.70
C PHE A 172 -5.75 -8.23 0.61
N ILE A 173 -5.26 -7.13 0.03
CA ILE A 173 -3.83 -6.79 -0.09
C ILE A 173 -3.62 -5.38 0.44
N LYS A 174 -2.70 -5.23 1.40
CA LYS A 174 -2.18 -3.93 1.84
C LYS A 174 -0.78 -3.75 1.25
N MET A 175 -0.47 -2.52 0.81
CA MET A 175 0.85 -2.13 0.32
C MET A 175 1.31 -0.84 1.01
N ASP A 176 2.35 -0.97 1.80
CA ASP A 176 3.11 0.14 2.40
C ASP A 176 4.58 -0.28 2.34
N ILE A 177 5.25 0.05 1.21
CA ILE A 177 6.52 -0.56 0.79
C ILE A 177 7.51 0.47 0.24
N GLU A 178 7.43 1.68 0.79
CA GLU A 178 8.46 2.71 0.66
C GLU A 178 8.78 3.12 -0.80
N GLY A 179 7.72 3.20 -1.65
CA GLY A 179 7.81 3.65 -3.05
C GLY A 179 8.03 2.54 -4.07
N ALA A 180 7.84 1.28 -3.66
CA ALA A 180 7.85 0.11 -4.55
C ALA A 180 6.45 -0.26 -5.08
N GLU A 181 5.40 0.51 -4.74
CA GLU A 181 4.00 0.18 -4.97
C GLU A 181 3.69 -0.04 -6.46
N CYS A 182 4.08 0.90 -7.34
CA CYS A 182 3.86 0.76 -8.78
C CYS A 182 4.53 -0.51 -9.34
N LYS A 183 5.76 -0.82 -8.91
CA LYS A 183 6.47 -2.02 -9.34
C LYS A 183 5.83 -3.31 -8.81
N THR A 184 5.33 -3.26 -7.60
CA THR A 184 4.62 -4.38 -6.99
C THR A 184 3.27 -4.63 -7.67
N ILE A 185 2.54 -3.58 -8.06
CA ILE A 185 1.30 -3.70 -8.85
C ILE A 185 1.57 -4.38 -10.19
N GLU A 186 2.65 -4.00 -10.91
CA GLU A 186 3.10 -4.71 -12.12
C GLU A 186 3.33 -6.21 -11.86
N GLY A 187 3.94 -6.56 -10.72
CA GLY A 187 4.25 -7.94 -10.31
C GLY A 187 3.09 -8.71 -9.68
N ALA A 188 1.95 -8.07 -9.47
CA ALA A 188 0.72 -8.65 -8.91
C ALA A 188 -0.45 -8.62 -9.93
N GLU A 189 -0.17 -8.30 -11.18
CA GLU A 189 -1.19 -8.06 -12.22
C GLU A 189 -2.16 -9.25 -12.34
N ASN A 190 -1.63 -10.49 -12.40
CA ASN A 190 -2.45 -11.67 -12.55
C ASN A 190 -3.29 -11.99 -11.30
N ILE A 191 -2.71 -11.80 -10.12
CA ILE A 191 -3.43 -11.95 -8.84
C ILE A 191 -4.58 -10.94 -8.76
N ILE A 192 -4.30 -9.66 -9.04
CA ILE A 192 -5.29 -8.58 -8.98
C ILE A 192 -6.42 -8.84 -9.98
N LYS A 193 -6.11 -9.17 -11.23
CA LYS A 193 -7.12 -9.46 -12.25
C LYS A 193 -7.95 -10.69 -11.96
N LYS A 194 -7.31 -11.79 -11.49
CA LYS A 194 -7.96 -13.07 -11.25
C LYS A 194 -8.85 -13.07 -10.01
N TYR A 195 -8.31 -12.57 -8.90
CA TYR A 195 -8.98 -12.69 -7.59
C TYR A 195 -9.71 -11.42 -7.18
N ARG A 196 -9.40 -10.28 -7.81
CA ARG A 196 -10.04 -8.98 -7.52
C ARG A 196 -10.08 -8.66 -6.03
N PRO A 197 -8.93 -8.75 -5.32
CA PRO A 197 -8.89 -8.53 -3.88
C PRO A 197 -9.26 -7.08 -3.55
N LYS A 198 -9.76 -6.85 -2.36
CA LYS A 198 -9.77 -5.51 -1.77
C LYS A 198 -8.33 -5.01 -1.69
N LEU A 199 -8.11 -3.72 -1.92
CA LEU A 199 -6.76 -3.13 -1.88
C LEU A 199 -6.75 -1.94 -0.91
N ALA A 200 -5.66 -1.82 -0.14
CA ALA A 200 -5.28 -0.63 0.62
C ALA A 200 -3.81 -0.32 0.31
N ILE A 201 -3.56 0.75 -0.44
CA ILE A 201 -2.24 1.05 -1.01
C ILE A 201 -1.81 2.46 -0.61
N CYS A 202 -0.64 2.60 -0.01
CA CYS A 202 -0.03 3.89 0.26
C CYS A 202 0.29 4.64 -1.04
N VAL A 203 -0.08 5.93 -1.10
CA VAL A 203 0.10 6.77 -2.30
C VAL A 203 0.83 8.07 -1.96
N TYR A 204 1.77 7.99 -1.02
CA TYR A 204 2.49 9.16 -0.49
C TYR A 204 4.01 9.07 -0.57
N HIS A 205 4.57 7.92 -0.86
CA HIS A 205 6.03 7.73 -0.89
C HIS A 205 6.70 8.49 -2.04
N ARG A 206 6.06 8.52 -3.19
CA ARG A 206 6.51 9.28 -4.37
C ARG A 206 5.47 10.31 -4.74
N ALA A 207 5.92 11.42 -5.31
CA ALA A 207 5.01 12.51 -5.69
C ALA A 207 4.03 12.11 -6.82
N ASP A 208 4.37 11.11 -7.62
CA ASP A 208 3.57 10.58 -8.72
C ASP A 208 2.62 9.45 -8.30
N ASP A 209 2.80 8.84 -7.12
CA ASP A 209 1.96 7.73 -6.65
C ASP A 209 0.48 8.11 -6.57
N ILE A 210 0.17 9.36 -6.21
CA ILE A 210 -1.20 9.85 -6.05
C ILE A 210 -2.03 9.79 -7.34
N PHE A 211 -1.40 9.73 -8.51
CA PHE A 211 -2.09 9.60 -9.79
C PHE A 211 -1.69 8.34 -10.58
N GLU A 212 -0.44 7.86 -10.50
CA GLU A 212 -0.03 6.65 -11.22
C GLU A 212 -0.68 5.38 -10.65
N ILE A 213 -0.77 5.26 -9.33
CA ILE A 213 -1.35 4.07 -8.68
C ILE A 213 -2.85 3.93 -8.96
N PRO A 214 -3.71 4.97 -8.76
CA PRO A 214 -5.13 4.87 -9.10
C PRO A 214 -5.37 4.49 -10.57
N LEU A 215 -4.63 5.10 -11.50
CA LEU A 215 -4.75 4.80 -12.93
C LEU A 215 -4.32 3.37 -13.27
N ALA A 216 -3.22 2.90 -12.67
CA ALA A 216 -2.76 1.53 -12.84
C ALA A 216 -3.80 0.51 -12.35
N ILE A 217 -4.36 0.70 -11.16
CA ILE A 217 -5.39 -0.17 -10.58
C ILE A 217 -6.66 -0.15 -11.43
N LYS A 218 -7.12 1.03 -11.85
CA LYS A 218 -8.32 1.16 -12.69
C LYS A 218 -8.15 0.50 -14.05
N LYS A 219 -6.95 0.55 -14.62
CA LYS A 219 -6.60 -0.14 -15.88
C LYS A 219 -6.62 -1.67 -15.72
N LEU A 220 -6.17 -2.21 -14.57
CA LEU A 220 -6.16 -3.65 -14.31
C LEU A 220 -7.56 -4.20 -14.09
N VAL A 221 -8.41 -3.50 -13.33
CA VAL A 221 -9.77 -3.90 -12.99
C VAL A 221 -10.69 -2.67 -13.10
N PRO A 222 -11.27 -2.41 -14.29
CA PRO A 222 -12.11 -1.23 -14.54
C PRO A 222 -13.32 -1.11 -13.61
N GLU A 223 -13.78 -2.22 -13.03
CA GLU A 223 -14.95 -2.27 -12.14
C GLU A 223 -14.66 -1.76 -10.72
N TYR A 224 -13.39 -1.66 -10.33
CA TYR A 224 -13.06 -1.16 -9.00
C TYR A 224 -13.58 0.27 -8.78
N LYS A 225 -14.21 0.46 -7.63
CA LYS A 225 -14.45 1.77 -7.02
C LYS A 225 -13.20 2.18 -6.27
N LEU A 226 -12.72 3.39 -6.52
CA LEU A 226 -11.49 3.91 -5.94
C LEU A 226 -11.79 5.02 -4.94
N TYR A 227 -11.20 4.93 -3.76
CA TYR A 227 -11.37 5.89 -2.68
C TYR A 227 -10.00 6.35 -2.16
N LEU A 228 -9.85 7.64 -1.87
CA LEU A 228 -8.69 8.20 -1.19
C LEU A 228 -9.07 8.64 0.22
N ARG A 229 -8.24 8.30 1.20
CA ARG A 229 -8.39 8.78 2.59
C ARG A 229 -7.04 9.25 3.13
N GLN A 230 -7.10 10.30 3.94
CA GLN A 230 -5.95 10.83 4.68
C GLN A 230 -6.11 10.48 6.16
N HIS A 231 -5.11 9.82 6.75
CA HIS A 231 -5.21 9.31 8.12
C HIS A 231 -4.38 10.13 9.14
N SER A 232 -3.54 11.04 8.68
CA SER A 232 -2.75 11.92 9.55
C SER A 232 -2.70 13.37 9.06
N ASN A 233 -2.18 14.26 9.90
CA ASN A 233 -1.96 15.67 9.55
C ASN A 233 -0.57 15.93 8.95
N SER A 234 0.00 14.93 8.29
CA SER A 234 1.33 14.98 7.70
C SER A 234 1.31 14.60 6.22
N PHE A 235 2.49 14.61 5.58
CA PHE A 235 2.64 14.08 4.22
C PHE A 235 2.49 12.56 4.11
N LEU A 236 2.42 11.86 5.24
CA LEU A 236 2.27 10.41 5.31
C LEU A 236 0.77 10.03 5.32
N ASP A 237 0.50 8.73 5.28
CA ASP A 237 -0.79 8.11 5.61
C ASP A 237 -1.95 8.52 4.68
N THR A 238 -1.64 8.79 3.39
CA THR A 238 -2.67 8.82 2.34
C THR A 238 -2.80 7.45 1.71
N VAL A 239 -3.97 6.85 1.82
CA VAL A 239 -4.24 5.49 1.34
C VAL A 239 -5.27 5.50 0.23
N LEU A 240 -4.96 4.79 -0.87
CA LEU A 240 -5.91 4.42 -1.91
C LEU A 240 -6.57 3.09 -1.51
N TYR A 241 -7.89 3.10 -1.45
CA TYR A 241 -8.70 1.89 -1.30
C TYR A 241 -9.35 1.52 -2.63
N ALA A 242 -9.37 0.22 -2.96
CA ALA A 242 -10.07 -0.27 -4.13
C ALA A 242 -10.93 -1.49 -3.77
N THR A 243 -12.20 -1.47 -4.20
CA THR A 243 -13.19 -2.54 -3.96
C THR A 243 -14.19 -2.61 -5.13
N LEU A 244 -14.87 -3.75 -5.28
CA LEU A 244 -15.92 -3.94 -6.28
C LEU A 244 -17.25 -3.30 -5.86
#